data_fc16208c992e34a189a37de53e3d4937
#
_entry.id   fc16208c992e34a189a37de53e3d4937
#
_cell.length_a   1.000
_cell.length_b   1.000
_cell.length_c   1.000
_cell.angle_alpha   90.00
_cell.angle_beta   90.00
_cell.angle_gamma   90.00
#
_symmetry.space_group_name_H-M   'P 1'
#
loop_
_entity.id
_entity.type
_entity.pdbx_description
1 polymer ?
#
loop_
_entity_poly.entity_id
_entity_poly.type
_entity_poly.pdbx_seq_one_letter_code
_entity_poly.pdbx_strand_id
1 'polypeptide(L)'
;EKIARSHPPNITFTFWDDLLISETLRRTKNLTPRSAIIVLGVSRTTSGSVVPVEEVTKRISKIGTAPVFSIWDYLIGKGIVGGELVSAYSQGQTSAQMALRILSGEKIENIPVITKSPNRNIFDYAEMERFGMKTDFLPPDSIITNQSVSFIKKNRKLVFLVFGIILILSLFI
;
A
#
# COMPACT_ATOMS: atom_id res chain seq x y z
N GLU A 1 -11.95 -5.27 -17.37
CA GLU A 1 -12.78 -4.43 -18.26
C GLU A 1 -14.25 -4.39 -17.83
N LYS A 2 -14.91 -5.54 -17.53
CA LYS A 2 -16.34 -5.57 -17.18
C LYS A 2 -16.68 -4.74 -15.95
N ILE A 3 -15.83 -4.76 -14.91
CA ILE A 3 -15.99 -3.97 -13.66
C ILE A 3 -15.79 -2.48 -13.94
N ALA A 4 -14.82 -2.12 -14.79
CA ALA A 4 -14.57 -0.72 -15.14
C ALA A 4 -15.78 -0.03 -15.83
N ARG A 5 -16.61 -0.81 -16.53
CA ARG A 5 -17.82 -0.31 -17.20
C ARG A 5 -18.99 -0.02 -16.25
N SER A 6 -18.94 -0.52 -15.02
CA SER A 6 -20.00 -0.31 -14.00
C SER A 6 -19.75 0.87 -13.06
N HIS A 7 -18.66 1.61 -13.26
CA HIS A 7 -18.31 2.75 -12.41
C HIS A 7 -18.96 4.07 -12.83
N PRO A 8 -18.99 5.07 -11.92
CA PRO A 8 -19.56 6.38 -12.21
C PRO A 8 -18.99 7.01 -13.49
N PRO A 9 -19.78 7.73 -14.28
CA PRO A 9 -19.38 8.25 -15.60
C PRO A 9 -18.24 9.27 -15.57
N ASN A 10 -17.84 9.71 -14.39
CA ASN A 10 -16.73 10.66 -14.18
C ASN A 10 -15.35 9.98 -13.96
N ILE A 11 -15.26 8.64 -14.03
CA ILE A 11 -14.00 7.90 -13.91
C ILE A 11 -13.65 7.26 -15.24
N THR A 12 -12.46 7.57 -15.75
CA THR A 12 -11.92 6.95 -16.97
C THR A 12 -10.84 5.95 -16.60
N PHE A 13 -10.98 4.72 -17.07
CA PHE A 13 -9.97 3.66 -16.91
C PHE A 13 -9.15 3.55 -18.19
N THR A 14 -7.83 3.62 -18.04
CA THR A 14 -6.88 3.37 -19.13
C THR A 14 -6.01 2.17 -18.77
N PHE A 15 -6.03 1.14 -19.61
CA PHE A 15 -5.24 -0.06 -19.41
C PHE A 15 -3.90 0.06 -20.17
N TRP A 16 -2.82 -0.27 -19.48
CA TRP A 16 -1.46 -0.24 -20.01
C TRP A 16 -0.93 -1.67 -20.09
N ASP A 17 -1.40 -2.38 -21.10
CA ASP A 17 -0.99 -3.75 -21.35
C ASP A 17 0.24 -3.77 -22.27
N ASP A 18 1.16 -4.72 -22.04
CA ASP A 18 2.37 -4.96 -22.83
C ASP A 18 3.29 -3.75 -23.08
N LEU A 19 3.28 -2.77 -22.19
CA LEU A 19 4.15 -1.63 -22.30
C LEU A 19 5.58 -1.95 -21.83
N LEU A 20 6.55 -1.44 -22.59
CA LEU A 20 7.94 -1.37 -22.12
C LEU A 20 8.04 -0.44 -20.92
N ILE A 21 8.97 -0.73 -20.01
CA ILE A 21 9.18 0.10 -18.81
C ILE A 21 9.46 1.56 -19.15
N SER A 22 10.19 1.83 -20.22
CA SER A 22 10.46 3.20 -20.70
C SER A 22 9.20 3.96 -21.05
N GLU A 23 8.27 3.31 -21.74
CA GLU A 23 6.99 3.90 -22.14
C GLU A 23 6.08 4.07 -20.92
N THR A 24 6.04 3.09 -20.02
CA THR A 24 5.31 3.18 -18.74
C THR A 24 5.76 4.40 -17.93
N LEU A 25 7.07 4.59 -17.80
CA LEU A 25 7.64 5.74 -17.10
C LEU A 25 7.33 7.06 -17.79
N ARG A 26 7.40 7.10 -19.14
CA ARG A 26 7.04 8.29 -19.92
C ARG A 26 5.58 8.70 -19.71
N ARG A 27 4.65 7.73 -19.76
CA ARG A 27 3.22 7.98 -19.51
C ARG A 27 2.98 8.44 -18.08
N THR A 28 3.65 7.81 -17.10
CA THR A 28 3.54 8.18 -15.69
C THR A 28 3.88 9.65 -15.44
N LYS A 29 4.95 10.16 -16.06
CA LYS A 29 5.35 11.58 -15.93
C LYS A 29 4.29 12.56 -16.44
N ASN A 30 3.50 12.13 -17.41
CA ASN A 30 2.50 12.98 -18.08
C ASN A 30 1.09 12.85 -17.46
N LEU A 31 0.95 12.12 -16.37
CA LEU A 31 -0.33 12.00 -15.67
C LEU A 31 -0.70 13.30 -14.96
N THR A 32 -2.00 13.58 -14.96
CA THR A 32 -2.55 14.72 -14.23
C THR A 32 -2.64 14.43 -12.73
N PRO A 33 -2.64 15.46 -11.85
CA PRO A 33 -2.77 15.28 -10.40
C PRO A 33 -4.07 14.58 -9.95
N ARG A 34 -5.08 14.51 -10.82
CA ARG A 34 -6.36 13.81 -10.56
C ARG A 34 -6.36 12.35 -11.03
N SER A 35 -5.19 11.81 -11.33
CA SER A 35 -5.02 10.41 -11.73
C SER A 35 -4.59 9.55 -10.54
N ALA A 36 -4.83 8.25 -10.65
CA ALA A 36 -4.26 7.23 -9.77
C ALA A 36 -3.73 6.07 -10.63
N ILE A 37 -2.69 5.42 -10.18
CA ILE A 37 -2.09 4.26 -10.87
C ILE A 37 -2.35 3.02 -10.04
N ILE A 38 -2.79 1.94 -10.69
CA ILE A 38 -2.88 0.61 -10.07
C ILE A 38 -1.87 -0.29 -10.77
N VAL A 39 -0.84 -0.73 -10.04
CA VAL A 39 0.19 -1.65 -10.55
C VAL A 39 -0.19 -3.08 -10.20
N LEU A 40 -0.42 -3.89 -11.22
CA LEU A 40 -0.88 -5.27 -11.07
C LEU A 40 0.17 -6.31 -11.50
N GLY A 41 1.12 -5.93 -12.35
CA GLY A 41 2.03 -6.85 -12.97
C GLY A 41 3.42 -6.29 -13.25
N VAL A 42 4.19 -7.08 -13.97
CA VAL A 42 5.56 -6.79 -14.40
C VAL A 42 5.57 -5.98 -15.69
N SER A 43 6.72 -5.39 -16.02
CA SER A 43 6.99 -4.75 -17.29
C SER A 43 8.20 -5.42 -17.96
N ARG A 44 8.56 -4.97 -19.16
CA ARG A 44 9.69 -5.48 -19.92
C ARG A 44 10.62 -4.34 -20.36
N THR A 45 11.89 -4.67 -20.51
CA THR A 45 12.88 -3.80 -21.18
C THR A 45 12.79 -3.95 -22.69
N THR A 46 13.44 -3.07 -23.42
CA THR A 46 13.58 -3.18 -24.90
C THR A 46 14.29 -4.45 -25.34
N SER A 47 15.15 -5.03 -24.48
CA SER A 47 15.80 -6.33 -24.72
C SER A 47 14.90 -7.54 -24.39
N GLY A 48 13.64 -7.33 -23.97
CA GLY A 48 12.70 -8.38 -23.60
C GLY A 48 12.86 -8.89 -22.16
N SER A 49 13.83 -8.41 -21.39
CA SER A 49 14.02 -8.81 -20.00
C SER A 49 12.86 -8.34 -19.13
N VAL A 50 12.39 -9.20 -18.22
CA VAL A 50 11.32 -8.88 -17.27
C VAL A 50 11.82 -7.91 -16.21
N VAL A 51 11.07 -6.85 -15.97
CA VAL A 51 11.27 -5.93 -14.84
C VAL A 51 10.28 -6.33 -13.75
N PRO A 52 10.75 -6.75 -12.56
CA PRO A 52 9.89 -7.15 -11.46
C PRO A 52 8.92 -6.02 -11.06
N VAL A 53 7.72 -6.40 -10.60
CA VAL A 53 6.69 -5.42 -10.21
C VAL A 53 7.16 -4.47 -9.11
N GLU A 54 8.00 -4.94 -8.18
CA GLU A 54 8.61 -4.09 -7.15
C GLU A 54 9.46 -2.97 -7.75
N GLU A 55 10.28 -3.27 -8.74
CA GLU A 55 11.13 -2.29 -9.41
C GLU A 55 10.29 -1.33 -10.27
N VAL A 56 9.28 -1.85 -10.97
CA VAL A 56 8.31 -1.02 -11.71
C VAL A 56 7.65 -0.02 -10.76
N THR A 57 7.14 -0.51 -9.62
CA THR A 57 6.45 0.29 -8.61
C THR A 57 7.34 1.40 -8.06
N LYS A 58 8.58 1.07 -7.65
CA LYS A 58 9.55 2.05 -7.16
C LYS A 58 9.83 3.15 -8.17
N ARG A 59 10.04 2.78 -9.44
CA ARG A 59 10.33 3.76 -10.51
C ARG A 59 9.14 4.65 -10.78
N ILE A 60 7.93 4.09 -10.88
CA ILE A 60 6.69 4.84 -11.10
C ILE A 60 6.45 5.81 -9.95
N SER A 61 6.49 5.35 -8.70
CA SER A 61 6.27 6.18 -7.53
C SER A 61 7.27 7.33 -7.42
N LYS A 62 8.56 7.07 -7.73
CA LYS A 62 9.62 8.08 -7.64
C LYS A 62 9.44 9.25 -8.61
N ILE A 63 8.91 8.99 -9.79
CA ILE A 63 8.78 10.00 -10.86
C ILE A 63 7.38 10.57 -11.03
N GLY A 64 6.36 9.85 -10.52
CA GLY A 64 4.95 10.20 -10.72
C GLY A 64 4.45 11.22 -9.71
N THR A 65 3.49 12.03 -10.17
CA THR A 65 2.69 12.96 -9.35
C THR A 65 1.36 12.37 -8.91
N ALA A 66 1.03 11.16 -9.39
CA ALA A 66 -0.18 10.43 -9.07
C ALA A 66 0.10 9.35 -8.02
N PRO A 67 -0.81 9.12 -7.05
CA PRO A 67 -0.68 8.05 -6.07
C PRO A 67 -0.68 6.68 -6.75
N VAL A 68 0.16 5.80 -6.24
CA VAL A 68 0.30 4.43 -6.74
C VAL A 68 -0.34 3.46 -5.77
N PHE A 69 -1.21 2.61 -6.27
CA PHE A 69 -1.88 1.53 -5.56
C PHE A 69 -1.46 0.17 -6.13
N SER A 70 -1.68 -0.88 -5.38
CA SER A 70 -1.49 -2.27 -5.83
C SER A 70 -2.41 -3.20 -5.06
N ILE A 71 -2.37 -4.48 -5.41
CA ILE A 71 -3.06 -5.55 -4.68
C ILE A 71 -2.11 -6.39 -3.81
N TRP A 72 -0.80 -6.09 -3.81
CA TRP A 72 0.24 -6.91 -3.18
C TRP A 72 0.80 -6.24 -1.91
N ASP A 73 0.74 -6.94 -0.76
CA ASP A 73 1.22 -6.41 0.53
C ASP A 73 2.74 -6.20 0.58
N TYR A 74 3.53 -7.01 -0.13
CA TYR A 74 4.99 -6.87 -0.17
C TYR A 74 5.48 -5.59 -0.88
N LEU A 75 4.58 -4.85 -1.52
CA LEU A 75 4.88 -3.54 -2.12
C LEU A 75 4.70 -2.36 -1.16
N ILE A 76 4.22 -2.59 0.06
CA ILE A 76 4.23 -1.57 1.12
C ILE A 76 5.68 -1.15 1.42
N GLY A 77 5.91 0.15 1.53
CA GLY A 77 7.26 0.71 1.64
C GLY A 77 8.04 0.77 0.33
N LYS A 78 7.42 0.40 -0.80
CA LYS A 78 8.01 0.46 -2.14
C LYS A 78 7.40 1.54 -3.03
N GLY A 79 6.59 2.42 -2.43
CA GLY A 79 5.98 3.56 -3.10
C GLY A 79 4.51 3.39 -3.44
N ILE A 80 3.81 2.39 -2.91
CA ILE A 80 2.36 2.32 -2.97
C ILE A 80 1.73 2.97 -1.74
N VAL A 81 0.59 3.62 -1.95
CA VAL A 81 -0.23 4.16 -0.86
C VAL A 81 -0.85 3.04 -0.02
N GLY A 82 -1.26 1.95 -0.65
CA GLY A 82 -1.91 0.82 0.02
C GLY A 82 -3.17 0.36 -0.70
N GLY A 83 -4.09 -0.19 0.09
CA GLY A 83 -5.39 -0.70 -0.36
C GLY A 83 -5.81 -1.96 0.39
N GLU A 84 -6.82 -2.66 -0.13
CA GLU A 84 -7.12 -4.03 0.29
C GLU A 84 -6.13 -4.98 -0.38
N LEU A 85 -5.11 -5.39 0.38
CA LEU A 85 -3.95 -6.11 -0.15
C LEU A 85 -4.03 -7.60 0.10
N VAL A 86 -3.61 -8.37 -0.90
CA VAL A 86 -3.38 -9.81 -0.78
C VAL A 86 -2.14 -10.02 0.07
N SER A 87 -2.33 -10.63 1.23
CA SER A 87 -1.24 -10.95 2.16
C SER A 87 -0.88 -12.42 2.05
N ALA A 88 0.36 -12.70 1.64
CA ALA A 88 0.89 -14.06 1.58
C ALA A 88 0.81 -14.75 2.95
N TYR A 89 1.05 -14.00 4.05
CA TYR A 89 0.93 -14.51 5.41
C TYR A 89 -0.51 -14.93 5.72
N SER A 90 -1.49 -14.07 5.48
CA SER A 90 -2.91 -14.36 5.76
C SER A 90 -3.43 -15.51 4.90
N GLN A 91 -3.04 -15.57 3.63
CA GLN A 91 -3.38 -16.67 2.73
C GLN A 91 -2.78 -18.00 3.21
N GLY A 92 -1.49 -18.00 3.58
CA GLY A 92 -0.80 -19.16 4.11
C GLY A 92 -1.39 -19.64 5.43
N GLN A 93 -1.69 -18.75 6.35
CA GLN A 93 -2.34 -19.07 7.63
C GLN A 93 -3.71 -19.72 7.42
N THR A 94 -4.52 -19.16 6.55
CA THR A 94 -5.85 -19.69 6.22
C THR A 94 -5.76 -21.08 5.61
N SER A 95 -4.85 -21.29 4.66
CA SER A 95 -4.62 -22.59 4.01
C SER A 95 -4.11 -23.63 5.02
N ALA A 96 -3.20 -23.24 5.92
CA ALA A 96 -2.69 -24.13 6.97
C ALA A 96 -3.78 -24.55 7.96
N GLN A 97 -4.68 -23.62 8.33
CA GLN A 97 -5.82 -23.96 9.20
C GLN A 97 -6.76 -24.98 8.55
N MET A 98 -7.04 -24.84 7.23
CA MET A 98 -7.82 -25.82 6.49
C MET A 98 -7.13 -27.19 6.45
N ALA A 99 -5.82 -27.20 6.17
CA ALA A 99 -5.02 -28.42 6.14
C ALA A 99 -5.03 -29.13 7.51
N LEU A 100 -4.88 -28.39 8.61
CA LEU A 100 -4.93 -28.97 9.96
C LEU A 100 -6.28 -29.61 10.28
N ARG A 101 -7.42 -29.06 9.84
CA ARG A 101 -8.74 -29.65 10.00
C ARG A 101 -8.82 -31.00 9.28
N ILE A 102 -8.32 -31.08 8.04
CA ILE A 102 -8.29 -32.32 7.26
C ILE A 102 -7.40 -33.37 7.97
N LEU A 103 -6.20 -32.98 8.40
CA LEU A 103 -5.27 -33.86 9.10
C LEU A 103 -5.82 -34.35 10.45
N SER A 104 -6.70 -33.57 11.08
CA SER A 104 -7.41 -33.97 12.31
C SER A 104 -8.61 -34.90 12.05
N GLY A 105 -8.82 -35.34 10.80
CA GLY A 105 -9.89 -36.28 10.44
C GLY A 105 -11.21 -35.65 10.04
N GLU A 106 -11.29 -34.32 9.90
CA GLU A 106 -12.48 -33.67 9.40
C GLU A 106 -12.66 -33.98 7.91
N LYS A 107 -13.87 -34.39 7.53
CA LYS A 107 -14.19 -34.68 6.14
C LYS A 107 -14.15 -33.40 5.29
N ILE A 108 -13.62 -33.48 4.09
CA ILE A 108 -13.46 -32.33 3.17
C ILE A 108 -14.82 -31.70 2.85
N GLU A 109 -15.88 -32.51 2.76
CA GLU A 109 -17.25 -32.03 2.51
C GLU A 109 -17.80 -31.10 3.60
N ASN A 110 -17.24 -31.18 4.83
CA ASN A 110 -17.62 -30.36 5.96
C ASN A 110 -16.82 -29.04 6.03
N ILE A 111 -15.80 -28.89 5.21
CA ILE A 111 -14.96 -27.68 5.17
C ILE A 111 -15.52 -26.74 4.10
N PRO A 112 -16.19 -25.64 4.49
CA PRO A 112 -16.78 -24.75 3.51
C PRO A 112 -15.70 -24.02 2.71
N VAL A 113 -16.03 -23.73 1.45
CA VAL A 113 -15.20 -22.85 0.61
C VAL A 113 -15.14 -21.45 1.28
N ILE A 114 -13.93 -20.93 1.42
CA ILE A 114 -13.74 -19.59 1.96
C ILE A 114 -14.11 -18.56 0.89
N THR A 115 -15.25 -17.91 1.10
CA THR A 115 -15.76 -16.88 0.18
C THR A 115 -15.36 -15.46 0.60
N LYS A 116 -15.03 -15.27 1.90
CA LYS A 116 -14.51 -13.99 2.40
C LYS A 116 -12.98 -14.00 2.27
N SER A 117 -12.44 -13.12 1.45
CA SER A 117 -10.99 -13.01 1.27
C SER A 117 -10.29 -12.68 2.61
N PRO A 118 -9.15 -13.33 2.91
CA PRO A 118 -8.30 -12.98 4.06
C PRO A 118 -7.41 -11.76 3.77
N ASN A 119 -7.72 -10.99 2.75
CA ASN A 119 -7.03 -9.74 2.45
C ASN A 119 -7.15 -8.74 3.61
N ARG A 120 -6.23 -7.79 3.67
CA ARG A 120 -6.18 -6.79 4.72
C ARG A 120 -6.08 -5.39 4.14
N ASN A 121 -6.74 -4.43 4.76
CA ASN A 121 -6.56 -3.02 4.45
C ASN A 121 -5.24 -2.55 5.06
N ILE A 122 -4.22 -2.30 4.23
CA ILE A 122 -2.90 -1.88 4.68
C ILE A 122 -2.51 -0.63 3.89
N PHE A 123 -2.07 0.41 4.62
CA PHE A 123 -1.70 1.70 4.03
C PHE A 123 -0.34 2.17 4.55
N ASP A 124 0.41 2.80 3.65
CA ASP A 124 1.70 3.43 3.94
C ASP A 124 1.47 4.90 4.30
N TYR A 125 1.74 5.26 5.55
CA TYR A 125 1.50 6.62 6.05
C TYR A 125 2.33 7.66 5.29
N ALA A 126 3.60 7.36 4.98
CA ALA A 126 4.47 8.30 4.29
C ALA A 126 3.96 8.62 2.88
N GLU A 127 3.47 7.61 2.17
CA GLU A 127 2.88 7.81 0.84
C GLU A 127 1.51 8.49 0.93
N MET A 128 0.69 8.17 1.93
CA MET A 128 -0.57 8.88 2.20
C MET A 128 -0.32 10.37 2.44
N GLU A 129 0.63 10.69 3.32
CA GLU A 129 1.00 12.08 3.63
C GLU A 129 1.51 12.82 2.40
N ARG A 130 2.35 12.17 1.57
CA ARG A 130 2.85 12.72 0.31
C ARG A 130 1.74 13.17 -0.64
N PHE A 131 0.62 12.47 -0.67
CA PHE A 131 -0.53 12.78 -1.52
C PHE A 131 -1.68 13.48 -0.80
N GLY A 132 -1.48 13.92 0.45
CA GLY A 132 -2.47 14.63 1.24
C GLY A 132 -3.70 13.78 1.61
N MET A 133 -3.56 12.47 1.67
CA MET A 133 -4.63 11.54 2.04
C MET A 133 -4.76 11.47 3.56
N LYS A 134 -5.97 11.61 4.06
CA LYS A 134 -6.27 11.56 5.50
C LYS A 134 -6.64 10.16 5.94
N THR A 135 -6.21 9.78 7.12
CA THR A 135 -6.51 8.49 7.75
C THR A 135 -7.99 8.29 8.07
N ASP A 136 -8.73 9.38 8.27
CA ASP A 136 -10.15 9.37 8.64
C ASP A 136 -11.07 8.77 7.57
N PHE A 137 -10.60 8.70 6.33
CA PHE A 137 -11.35 8.13 5.21
C PHE A 137 -11.00 6.67 4.92
N LEU A 138 -10.10 6.07 5.71
CA LEU A 138 -9.73 4.68 5.52
C LEU A 138 -10.84 3.74 6.02
N PRO A 139 -10.95 2.54 5.41
CA PRO A 139 -11.84 1.50 5.93
C PRO A 139 -11.58 1.19 7.40
N PRO A 140 -12.59 0.75 8.16
CA PRO A 140 -12.38 0.24 9.52
C PRO A 140 -11.32 -0.85 9.54
N ASP A 141 -10.60 -0.97 10.66
CA ASP A 141 -9.54 -1.97 10.88
C ASP A 141 -8.34 -1.88 9.90
N SER A 142 -8.15 -0.71 9.26
CA SER A 142 -6.98 -0.47 8.42
C SER A 142 -5.69 -0.45 9.23
N ILE A 143 -4.68 -1.16 8.72
CA ILE A 143 -3.33 -1.17 9.27
C ILE A 143 -2.55 -0.05 8.62
N ILE A 144 -2.03 0.85 9.44
CA ILE A 144 -1.19 1.95 8.96
C ILE A 144 0.26 1.63 9.31
N THR A 145 1.11 1.56 8.29
CA THR A 145 2.54 1.29 8.41
C THR A 145 3.36 2.56 8.13
N ASN A 146 4.66 2.51 8.41
CA ASN A 146 5.60 3.61 8.12
C ASN A 146 5.20 4.96 8.70
N GLN A 147 4.39 4.96 9.78
CA GLN A 147 4.06 6.17 10.49
C GLN A 147 5.28 6.64 11.29
N SER A 148 5.86 7.77 10.89
CA SER A 148 6.93 8.39 11.68
C SER A 148 6.37 8.83 13.03
N VAL A 149 6.82 8.19 14.10
CA VAL A 149 6.48 8.66 15.45
C VAL A 149 7.24 9.97 15.65
N SER A 150 6.51 11.09 15.75
CA SER A 150 7.11 12.39 16.04
C SER A 150 8.05 12.26 17.23
N PHE A 151 9.29 12.77 17.10
CA PHE A 151 10.29 12.79 18.18
C PHE A 151 9.71 13.34 19.48
N ILE A 152 8.89 14.39 19.39
CA ILE A 152 8.20 15.01 20.52
C ILE A 152 7.24 14.02 21.19
N LYS A 153 6.46 13.26 20.40
CA LYS A 153 5.52 12.26 20.92
C LYS A 153 6.25 11.09 21.56
N LYS A 154 7.32 10.60 20.92
CA LYS A 154 8.16 9.49 21.40
C LYS A 154 8.92 9.86 22.68
N ASN A 155 9.41 11.11 22.77
CA ASN A 155 10.27 11.58 23.87
C ASN A 155 9.59 12.66 24.73
N ARG A 156 8.27 12.58 24.89
CA ARG A 156 7.47 13.61 25.59
C ARG A 156 8.05 13.99 26.95
N LYS A 157 8.48 13.01 27.75
CA LYS A 157 9.09 13.25 29.07
C LYS A 157 10.40 14.04 28.96
N LEU A 158 11.26 13.72 27.99
CA LEU A 158 12.52 14.43 27.75
C LEU A 158 12.27 15.87 27.30
N VAL A 159 11.31 16.07 26.39
CA VAL A 159 10.93 17.40 25.90
C VAL A 159 10.45 18.29 27.06
N PHE A 160 9.57 17.79 27.94
CA PHE A 160 9.10 18.53 29.11
C PHE A 160 10.22 18.79 30.12
N LEU A 161 11.14 17.85 30.31
CA LEU A 161 12.30 18.03 31.20
C LEU A 161 13.21 19.15 30.66
N VAL A 162 13.55 19.15 29.39
CA VAL A 162 14.37 20.20 28.76
C VAL A 162 13.65 21.53 28.82
N PHE A 163 12.35 21.61 28.56
CA PHE A 163 11.56 22.83 28.68
C PHE A 163 11.56 23.38 30.13
N GLY A 164 11.42 22.50 31.13
CA GLY A 164 11.48 22.87 32.55
C GLY A 164 12.82 23.41 32.93
N ILE A 165 13.94 22.83 32.49
CA ILE A 165 15.29 23.32 32.73
C ILE A 165 15.49 24.73 32.14
N ILE A 166 15.06 24.94 30.89
CA ILE A 166 15.16 26.24 30.21
C ILE A 166 14.36 27.29 30.99
N LEU A 167 13.17 26.96 31.46
CA LEU A 167 12.31 27.87 32.22
C LEU A 167 12.95 28.25 33.56
N ILE A 168 13.55 27.30 34.27
CA ILE A 168 14.27 27.55 35.52
C ILE A 168 15.47 28.49 35.30
N LEU A 169 16.28 28.20 34.27
CA LEU A 169 17.44 29.00 33.92
C LEU A 169 17.06 30.43 33.52
N SER A 170 15.92 30.64 32.87
CA SER A 170 15.42 31.96 32.48
C SER A 170 14.94 32.82 33.67
N LEU A 171 14.67 32.20 34.82
CA LEU A 171 14.32 32.93 36.06
C LEU A 171 15.54 33.45 36.85
N PHE A 172 16.75 32.97 36.49
CA PHE A 172 18.01 33.35 37.13
C PHE A 172 18.82 34.35 36.30
N ILE A 173 18.32 34.79 35.17
CA ILE A 173 18.88 35.84 34.30
C ILE A 173 18.04 37.10 34.40
#